data_456c2fbac3bfc0123e68ec9d77c0bf4a
#
_entry.id   456c2fbac3bfc0123e68ec9d77c0bf4a
#
_cell.length_a   1.000
_cell.length_b   1.000
_cell.length_c   1.000
_cell.angle_alpha   90.00
_cell.angle_beta   90.00
_cell.angle_gamma   90.00
#
_symmetry.space_group_name_H-M   'P 1'
#
loop_
_entity.id
_entity.type
_entity.pdbx_description
1 polymer ?
#
loop_
_entity_poly.entity_id
_entity_poly.type
_entity_poly.pdbx_seq_one_letter_code
_entity_poly.pdbx_strand_id
1 'polypeptide(L)'
;MDSFYRYGETTPILSGEMHYARIPHQYWRHRLQMMKGMGLNTVATYVFWNLHEVEPGKWDFSGDKNLAEYIRIVGEEVMMVILRPGPYVCAEWEFGGYPWWLQNIPGMEIRRDNTEFLKYTKKYIDRLYQEVGPLQCTKGGPIIMVQCENEFGSYVSQRKDISFEEHRSYNAKIKGQLADAGFTVPLFTSDGSWLFEGGCVAGALPTANGESDIANLKKVVNQYHGGKGPYMVAEFYPGWLSHWGEPFPQVSASEIARQTEAYLQNDVSFNFYMVHGGTNFGFTSGANYDKKRDIQPDLTSYDYDAPISEAGWITPKYDSIRSVIQKYVKYPIPTPPAPIPVIEISSIKLERVVDALLLAQSIQPVNASTPLTFEQLNQGYGYVLYTRHFNQPISGILEIPGLRDYAVVYVDGEKIGVLNRNTRTYSMEIDIPFNATLQILVENMGRINYGSEIVYNTKGIISPVTVAGKEITGGWNMYRLPMDKCPVLTEFGDNVCRN
;
A
#
# COMPACT_ATOMS: atom_id res chain seq x y z
N MET A 1 -10.86 -12.80 30.27
CA MET A 1 -9.69 -13.64 29.90
C MET A 1 -8.60 -12.69 29.48
N ASP A 2 -7.39 -12.85 30.02
CA ASP A 2 -6.28 -11.92 29.74
C ASP A 2 -5.27 -12.49 28.76
N SER A 3 -5.57 -13.65 28.15
CA SER A 3 -4.68 -14.37 27.23
C SER A 3 -5.44 -14.96 26.05
N PHE A 4 -4.73 -15.19 24.95
CA PHE A 4 -5.24 -16.00 23.85
C PHE A 4 -5.19 -17.50 24.22
N TYR A 5 -6.17 -18.26 23.77
CA TYR A 5 -6.26 -19.70 24.00
C TYR A 5 -6.42 -20.45 22.68
N ARG A 6 -5.68 -21.55 22.54
CA ARG A 6 -5.83 -22.51 21.44
C ARG A 6 -5.98 -23.90 22.05
N TYR A 7 -7.06 -24.61 21.70
CA TYR A 7 -7.36 -25.94 22.25
C TYR A 7 -7.34 -26.00 23.79
N GLY A 8 -7.73 -24.92 24.45
CA GLY A 8 -7.77 -24.85 25.93
C GLY A 8 -6.44 -24.45 26.60
N GLU A 9 -5.36 -24.32 25.84
CA GLU A 9 -4.06 -23.88 26.35
C GLU A 9 -3.78 -22.41 26.01
N THR A 10 -3.15 -21.70 26.93
CA THR A 10 -2.68 -20.33 26.69
C THR A 10 -1.64 -20.34 25.57
N THR A 11 -1.92 -19.59 24.52
CA THR A 11 -1.08 -19.53 23.33
C THR A 11 -0.77 -18.06 23.03
N PRO A 12 0.42 -17.55 23.36
CA PRO A 12 0.81 -16.20 22.96
C PRO A 12 0.94 -16.13 21.43
N ILE A 13 0.47 -15.05 20.85
CA ILE A 13 0.62 -14.78 19.41
C ILE A 13 1.94 -14.04 19.20
N LEU A 14 2.91 -14.74 18.62
CA LEU A 14 4.20 -14.20 18.22
C LEU A 14 4.18 -14.12 16.69
N SER A 15 3.78 -12.97 16.19
CA SER A 15 3.48 -12.76 14.77
C SER A 15 4.52 -11.87 14.08
N GLY A 16 4.62 -12.04 12.77
CA GLY A 16 5.30 -11.11 11.89
C GLY A 16 4.46 -10.83 10.65
N GLU A 17 4.43 -9.56 10.25
CA GLU A 17 3.74 -9.11 9.04
C GLU A 17 4.61 -9.43 7.82
N MET A 18 4.01 -10.11 6.84
CA MET A 18 4.63 -10.45 5.57
C MET A 18 3.54 -10.51 4.50
N HIS A 19 3.61 -9.62 3.52
CA HIS A 19 2.58 -9.46 2.51
C HIS A 19 2.87 -10.35 1.30
N TYR A 20 1.95 -11.28 0.99
CA TYR A 20 2.05 -12.16 -0.19
C TYR A 20 2.31 -11.40 -1.49
N ALA A 21 1.70 -10.23 -1.65
CA ALA A 21 1.79 -9.39 -2.85
C ALA A 21 3.17 -8.74 -3.07
N ARG A 22 4.02 -8.71 -2.04
CA ARG A 22 5.36 -8.12 -2.06
C ARG A 22 6.48 -9.13 -2.22
N ILE A 23 6.15 -10.40 -2.44
CA ILE A 23 7.10 -11.50 -2.50
C ILE A 23 6.67 -12.43 -3.65
N PRO A 24 7.54 -12.77 -4.60
CA PRO A 24 7.25 -13.78 -5.60
C PRO A 24 6.79 -15.09 -4.94
N HIS A 25 5.72 -15.70 -5.42
CA HIS A 25 5.09 -16.86 -4.77
C HIS A 25 6.05 -18.05 -4.56
N GLN A 26 7.08 -18.18 -5.40
CA GLN A 26 8.11 -19.21 -5.28
C GLN A 26 8.91 -19.09 -3.98
N TYR A 27 8.94 -17.91 -3.35
CA TYR A 27 9.68 -17.64 -2.12
C TYR A 27 8.81 -17.63 -0.85
N TRP A 28 7.49 -17.71 -0.95
CA TRP A 28 6.60 -17.66 0.22
C TRP A 28 6.98 -18.68 1.29
N ARG A 29 7.13 -19.94 0.93
CA ARG A 29 7.50 -21.02 1.87
C ARG A 29 8.85 -20.76 2.53
N HIS A 30 9.86 -20.37 1.77
CA HIS A 30 11.18 -20.04 2.29
C HIS A 30 11.10 -18.94 3.36
N ARG A 31 10.38 -17.86 3.09
CA ARG A 31 10.21 -16.73 4.03
C ARG A 31 9.45 -17.14 5.29
N LEU A 32 8.42 -17.97 5.18
CA LEU A 32 7.69 -18.55 6.31
C LEU A 32 8.58 -19.42 7.18
N GLN A 33 9.44 -20.25 6.58
CA GLN A 33 10.43 -21.04 7.30
C GLN A 33 11.45 -20.17 8.03
N MET A 34 11.85 -19.04 7.46
CA MET A 34 12.68 -18.06 8.15
C MET A 34 11.96 -17.47 9.37
N MET A 35 10.67 -17.13 9.26
CA MET A 35 9.88 -16.66 10.39
C MET A 35 9.78 -17.70 11.51
N LYS A 36 9.54 -18.96 11.18
CA LYS A 36 9.59 -20.08 12.15
C LYS A 36 10.97 -20.21 12.78
N GLY A 37 12.02 -20.10 11.98
CA GLY A 37 13.41 -20.09 12.43
C GLY A 37 13.72 -18.94 13.38
N MET A 38 12.98 -17.85 13.35
CA MET A 38 13.07 -16.74 14.31
C MET A 38 12.30 -17.03 15.61
N GLY A 39 11.42 -18.04 15.61
CA GLY A 39 10.61 -18.43 16.75
C GLY A 39 9.16 -17.92 16.68
N LEU A 40 8.72 -17.36 15.55
CA LEU A 40 7.34 -16.91 15.36
C LEU A 40 6.41 -18.09 15.09
N ASN A 41 5.16 -17.96 15.51
CA ASN A 41 4.10 -18.96 15.34
C ASN A 41 2.95 -18.47 14.45
N THR A 42 2.97 -17.20 14.05
CA THR A 42 1.88 -16.57 13.32
C THR A 42 2.45 -15.65 12.25
N VAL A 43 1.76 -15.56 11.11
CA VAL A 43 1.99 -14.53 10.10
C VAL A 43 0.75 -13.64 9.97
N ALA A 44 0.95 -12.34 9.88
CA ALA A 44 -0.10 -11.40 9.52
C ALA A 44 0.09 -10.95 8.07
N THR A 45 -1.00 -10.71 7.37
CA THR A 45 -0.96 -10.11 6.04
C THR A 45 -2.16 -9.21 5.79
N TYR A 46 -1.91 -8.04 5.17
CA TYR A 46 -2.96 -7.28 4.54
C TYR A 46 -3.48 -7.98 3.28
N VAL A 47 -4.69 -7.61 2.88
CA VAL A 47 -5.25 -7.93 1.56
C VAL A 47 -5.47 -6.62 0.82
N PHE A 48 -4.93 -6.52 -0.37
CA PHE A 48 -4.96 -5.31 -1.18
C PHE A 48 -6.08 -5.37 -2.20
N TRP A 49 -7.17 -4.68 -1.96
CA TRP A 49 -8.35 -4.70 -2.83
C TRP A 49 -8.00 -4.34 -4.28
N ASN A 50 -7.22 -3.27 -4.49
CA ASN A 50 -6.82 -2.82 -5.83
C ASN A 50 -5.90 -3.79 -6.59
N LEU A 51 -5.25 -4.72 -5.90
CA LEU A 51 -4.46 -5.78 -6.53
C LEU A 51 -5.35 -6.85 -7.15
N HIS A 52 -6.48 -7.14 -6.52
CA HIS A 52 -7.40 -8.21 -6.90
C HIS A 52 -8.50 -7.74 -7.84
N GLU A 53 -8.97 -6.49 -7.73
CA GLU A 53 -10.01 -5.89 -8.57
C GLU A 53 -9.45 -4.66 -9.30
N VAL A 54 -8.60 -4.91 -10.30
CA VAL A 54 -7.96 -3.84 -11.09
C VAL A 54 -8.98 -3.01 -11.87
N GLU A 55 -10.02 -3.65 -12.39
CA GLU A 55 -11.18 -3.03 -13.02
C GLU A 55 -12.45 -3.53 -12.32
N PRO A 56 -13.55 -2.73 -12.29
CA PRO A 56 -14.78 -3.11 -11.63
C PRO A 56 -15.30 -4.49 -12.04
N GLY A 57 -15.41 -5.41 -11.09
CA GLY A 57 -15.90 -6.77 -11.30
C GLY A 57 -14.92 -7.75 -11.94
N LYS A 58 -13.71 -7.32 -12.28
CA LYS A 58 -12.66 -8.21 -12.80
C LYS A 58 -11.69 -8.58 -11.68
N TRP A 59 -11.87 -9.78 -11.17
CA TRP A 59 -11.11 -10.31 -10.04
C TRP A 59 -9.99 -11.23 -10.48
N ASP A 60 -8.83 -11.10 -9.85
CA ASP A 60 -7.65 -11.94 -10.08
C ASP A 60 -7.03 -12.39 -8.75
N PHE A 61 -7.03 -13.71 -8.52
CA PHE A 61 -6.40 -14.37 -7.38
C PHE A 61 -5.41 -15.44 -7.85
N SER A 62 -4.73 -15.21 -8.97
CA SER A 62 -3.78 -16.16 -9.57
C SER A 62 -2.31 -15.77 -9.31
N GLY A 63 -1.39 -16.72 -9.44
CA GLY A 63 0.05 -16.48 -9.31
C GLY A 63 0.43 -15.81 -8.00
N ASP A 64 1.16 -14.69 -8.07
CA ASP A 64 1.58 -13.90 -6.89
C ASP A 64 0.40 -13.23 -6.14
N LYS A 65 -0.80 -13.28 -6.72
CA LYS A 65 -2.05 -12.79 -6.12
C LYS A 65 -2.87 -13.91 -5.46
N ASN A 66 -2.38 -15.16 -5.45
CA ASN A 66 -3.13 -16.30 -4.91
C ASN A 66 -3.07 -16.34 -3.38
N LEU A 67 -3.86 -15.46 -2.76
CA LEU A 67 -3.95 -15.35 -1.30
C LEU A 67 -4.36 -16.65 -0.62
N ALA A 68 -5.31 -17.40 -1.20
CA ALA A 68 -5.75 -18.68 -0.63
C ALA A 68 -4.62 -19.70 -0.58
N GLU A 69 -3.77 -19.77 -1.61
CA GLU A 69 -2.60 -20.63 -1.62
C GLU A 69 -1.55 -20.19 -0.61
N TYR A 70 -1.29 -18.88 -0.52
CA TYR A 70 -0.40 -18.34 0.51
C TYR A 70 -0.84 -18.78 1.91
N ILE A 71 -2.13 -18.65 2.24
CA ILE A 71 -2.69 -19.04 3.53
C ILE A 71 -2.59 -20.56 3.75
N ARG A 72 -2.79 -21.39 2.72
CA ARG A 72 -2.60 -22.85 2.82
C ARG A 72 -1.16 -23.21 3.13
N ILE A 73 -0.19 -22.57 2.45
CA ILE A 73 1.24 -22.78 2.72
C ILE A 73 1.58 -22.43 4.18
N VAL A 74 1.00 -21.35 4.72
CA VAL A 74 1.15 -21.00 6.15
C VAL A 74 0.66 -22.14 7.04
N GLY A 75 -0.50 -22.71 6.73
CA GLY A 75 -1.05 -23.86 7.47
C GLY A 75 -0.18 -25.12 7.36
N GLU A 76 0.37 -25.42 6.19
CA GLU A 76 1.30 -26.53 5.97
C GLU A 76 2.60 -26.36 6.76
N GLU A 77 3.08 -25.13 6.91
CA GLU A 77 4.21 -24.80 7.79
C GLU A 77 3.84 -24.81 9.29
N VAL A 78 2.60 -25.20 9.64
CA VAL A 78 2.10 -25.27 11.02
C VAL A 78 2.15 -23.91 11.71
N MET A 79 1.85 -22.85 10.98
CA MET A 79 1.72 -21.49 11.49
C MET A 79 0.25 -21.03 11.44
N MET A 80 -0.07 -19.99 12.20
CA MET A 80 -1.38 -19.32 12.21
C MET A 80 -1.37 -18.07 11.31
N VAL A 81 -2.56 -17.60 10.93
CA VAL A 81 -2.74 -16.40 10.11
C VAL A 81 -3.60 -15.37 10.82
N ILE A 82 -3.14 -14.13 10.84
CA ILE A 82 -3.94 -12.94 11.10
C ILE A 82 -4.23 -12.30 9.75
N LEU A 83 -5.51 -12.25 9.37
CA LEU A 83 -5.93 -11.65 8.11
C LEU A 83 -6.35 -10.20 8.32
N ARG A 84 -5.82 -9.30 7.51
CA ARG A 84 -6.07 -7.85 7.60
C ARG A 84 -6.69 -7.33 6.29
N PRO A 85 -8.01 -7.54 6.07
CA PRO A 85 -8.66 -7.28 4.77
C PRO A 85 -8.94 -5.80 4.49
N GLY A 86 -8.88 -4.95 5.47
CA GLY A 86 -9.25 -3.56 5.32
C GLY A 86 -10.76 -3.29 5.43
N PRO A 87 -11.37 -2.61 4.46
CA PRO A 87 -10.98 -2.35 3.05
C PRO A 87 -9.87 -1.32 2.83
N TYR A 88 -9.55 -0.50 3.82
CA TYR A 88 -8.39 0.36 3.86
C TYR A 88 -7.25 -0.32 4.63
N VAL A 89 -6.04 -0.31 4.08
CA VAL A 89 -4.90 -1.02 4.67
C VAL A 89 -3.66 -0.15 4.90
N CYS A 90 -3.61 1.10 4.43
CA CYS A 90 -2.42 1.95 4.51
C CYS A 90 -1.20 1.35 3.79
N ALA A 91 -0.24 0.84 4.55
CA ALA A 91 0.85 -0.05 4.12
C ALA A 91 1.82 0.55 3.10
N GLU A 92 1.91 1.86 2.96
CA GLU A 92 2.66 2.54 1.89
C GLU A 92 2.31 1.95 0.51
N TRP A 93 1.10 1.41 0.44
CA TRP A 93 0.52 0.82 -0.77
C TRP A 93 -0.37 1.84 -1.48
N GLU A 94 -0.33 1.81 -2.79
CA GLU A 94 -1.07 2.73 -3.66
C GLU A 94 -2.53 2.88 -3.21
N PHE A 95 -2.95 4.12 -2.95
CA PHE A 95 -4.29 4.50 -2.49
C PHE A 95 -4.74 3.79 -1.20
N GLY A 96 -3.81 3.34 -0.35
CA GLY A 96 -4.13 2.58 0.86
C GLY A 96 -4.88 1.28 0.60
N GLY A 97 -4.74 0.71 -0.60
CA GLY A 97 -5.39 -0.51 -1.05
C GLY A 97 -6.70 -0.29 -1.82
N TYR A 98 -7.24 0.91 -1.87
CA TYR A 98 -8.46 1.19 -2.63
C TYR A 98 -8.22 1.15 -4.15
N PRO A 99 -9.14 0.58 -4.94
CA PRO A 99 -9.10 0.70 -6.39
C PRO A 99 -9.27 2.15 -6.86
N TRP A 100 -8.39 2.60 -7.75
CA TRP A 100 -8.42 3.95 -8.31
C TRP A 100 -9.76 4.30 -8.98
N TRP A 101 -10.42 3.33 -9.60
CA TRP A 101 -11.68 3.50 -10.33
C TRP A 101 -12.88 3.83 -9.43
N LEU A 102 -12.77 3.65 -8.10
CA LEU A 102 -13.79 4.13 -7.15
C LEU A 102 -14.03 5.63 -7.32
N GLN A 103 -13.00 6.40 -7.67
CA GLN A 103 -13.11 7.85 -7.89
C GLN A 103 -13.97 8.22 -9.11
N ASN A 104 -14.24 7.27 -10.03
CA ASN A 104 -15.11 7.47 -11.19
C ASN A 104 -16.59 7.18 -10.91
N ILE A 105 -16.93 6.70 -9.73
CA ILE A 105 -18.31 6.34 -9.39
C ILE A 105 -19.03 7.57 -8.86
N PRO A 106 -20.13 7.99 -9.50
CA PRO A 106 -20.91 9.14 -9.03
C PRO A 106 -21.38 8.97 -7.58
N GLY A 107 -21.19 10.00 -6.76
CA GLY A 107 -21.60 10.00 -5.35
C GLY A 107 -20.70 9.18 -4.43
N MET A 108 -19.57 8.67 -4.93
CA MET A 108 -18.60 7.94 -4.13
C MET A 108 -17.86 8.86 -3.16
N GLU A 109 -17.97 8.58 -1.88
CA GLU A 109 -17.16 9.17 -0.83
C GLU A 109 -16.53 8.06 -0.01
N ILE A 110 -15.23 7.87 -0.20
CA ILE A 110 -14.49 6.77 0.43
C ILE A 110 -14.32 6.98 1.94
N ARG A 111 -14.20 5.85 2.66
CA ARG A 111 -13.86 5.79 4.07
C ARG A 111 -14.83 6.57 4.98
N ARG A 112 -16.12 6.53 4.65
CA ARG A 112 -17.20 7.12 5.45
C ARG A 112 -18.53 6.35 5.27
N ASP A 113 -19.55 6.73 6.03
CA ASP A 113 -20.90 6.15 5.89
C ASP A 113 -21.59 6.66 4.63
N ASN A 114 -21.13 6.18 3.49
CA ASN A 114 -21.61 6.52 2.16
C ASN A 114 -22.19 5.28 1.47
N THR A 115 -23.38 5.40 0.93
CA THR A 115 -24.14 4.26 0.37
C THR A 115 -23.39 3.56 -0.76
N GLU A 116 -22.81 4.32 -1.71
CA GLU A 116 -22.05 3.72 -2.81
C GLU A 116 -20.77 3.07 -2.31
N PHE A 117 -20.03 3.73 -1.41
CA PHE A 117 -18.81 3.16 -0.85
C PHE A 117 -19.10 1.85 -0.11
N LEU A 118 -20.10 1.82 0.77
CA LEU A 118 -20.47 0.61 1.54
C LEU A 118 -20.97 -0.52 0.63
N LYS A 119 -21.61 -0.21 -0.49
CA LYS A 119 -22.02 -1.20 -1.48
C LYS A 119 -20.80 -1.88 -2.15
N TYR A 120 -19.76 -1.12 -2.48
CA TYR A 120 -18.56 -1.67 -3.10
C TYR A 120 -17.66 -2.39 -2.08
N THR A 121 -17.55 -1.89 -0.85
CA THR A 121 -16.82 -2.59 0.21
C THR A 121 -17.47 -3.94 0.53
N LYS A 122 -18.82 -3.99 0.53
CA LYS A 122 -19.50 -5.26 0.72
C LYS A 122 -19.21 -6.26 -0.40
N LYS A 123 -19.21 -5.84 -1.65
CA LYS A 123 -18.84 -6.72 -2.79
C LYS A 123 -17.43 -7.26 -2.64
N TYR A 124 -16.49 -6.40 -2.24
CA TYR A 124 -15.11 -6.78 -2.00
C TYR A 124 -15.01 -7.82 -0.88
N ILE A 125 -15.61 -7.55 0.28
CA ILE A 125 -15.58 -8.43 1.45
C ILE A 125 -16.24 -9.78 1.14
N ASP A 126 -17.40 -9.78 0.48
CA ASP A 126 -18.11 -11.00 0.08
C ASP A 126 -17.25 -11.82 -0.90
N ARG A 127 -16.59 -11.17 -1.87
CA ARG A 127 -15.71 -11.85 -2.83
C ARG A 127 -14.46 -12.42 -2.16
N LEU A 128 -13.85 -11.65 -1.27
CA LEU A 128 -12.71 -12.12 -0.48
C LEU A 128 -13.08 -13.33 0.37
N TYR A 129 -14.25 -13.30 1.02
CA TYR A 129 -14.73 -14.43 1.82
C TYR A 129 -14.86 -15.70 0.99
N GLN A 130 -15.30 -15.63 -0.26
CA GLN A 130 -15.37 -16.78 -1.16
C GLN A 130 -13.99 -17.43 -1.35
N GLU A 131 -12.92 -16.63 -1.39
CA GLU A 131 -11.55 -17.15 -1.54
C GLU A 131 -11.00 -17.75 -0.24
N VAL A 132 -11.16 -17.08 0.88
CA VAL A 132 -10.44 -17.42 2.11
C VAL A 132 -11.30 -17.82 3.30
N GLY A 133 -12.61 -17.60 3.24
CA GLY A 133 -13.53 -17.95 4.32
C GLY A 133 -13.48 -19.41 4.78
N PRO A 134 -13.29 -20.41 3.88
CA PRO A 134 -13.07 -21.80 4.26
C PRO A 134 -11.78 -22.05 5.04
N LEU A 135 -10.83 -21.13 5.03
CA LEU A 135 -9.51 -21.27 5.67
C LEU A 135 -9.47 -20.73 7.11
N GLN A 136 -10.62 -20.39 7.67
CA GLN A 136 -10.73 -20.01 9.09
C GLN A 136 -10.46 -21.22 10.01
N CYS A 137 -9.90 -20.99 11.20
CA CYS A 137 -9.62 -22.05 12.17
C CYS A 137 -10.91 -22.73 12.68
N THR A 138 -12.03 -22.03 12.67
CA THR A 138 -13.37 -22.60 12.94
C THR A 138 -13.83 -23.61 11.87
N LYS A 139 -13.12 -23.69 10.75
CA LYS A 139 -13.34 -24.64 9.65
C LYS A 139 -12.11 -25.51 9.36
N GLY A 140 -11.14 -25.52 10.28
CA GLY A 140 -9.92 -26.34 10.18
C GLY A 140 -8.73 -25.67 9.46
N GLY A 141 -8.85 -24.42 9.04
CA GLY A 141 -7.77 -23.65 8.42
C GLY A 141 -6.89 -22.89 9.43
N PRO A 142 -5.90 -22.13 8.96
CA PRO A 142 -4.96 -21.42 9.82
C PRO A 142 -5.39 -20.00 10.24
N ILE A 143 -6.44 -19.41 9.65
CA ILE A 143 -6.87 -18.03 9.99
C ILE A 143 -7.48 -18.01 11.39
N ILE A 144 -6.88 -17.27 12.31
CA ILE A 144 -7.29 -17.19 13.73
C ILE A 144 -7.99 -15.88 14.09
N MET A 145 -7.73 -14.79 13.38
CA MET A 145 -8.29 -13.46 13.63
C MET A 145 -8.42 -12.69 12.31
N VAL A 146 -9.38 -11.76 12.26
CA VAL A 146 -9.61 -10.87 11.11
C VAL A 146 -9.71 -9.43 11.59
N GLN A 147 -8.92 -8.54 10.99
CA GLN A 147 -8.95 -7.11 11.29
C GLN A 147 -10.14 -6.42 10.62
N CYS A 148 -10.71 -5.48 11.33
CA CYS A 148 -11.75 -4.58 10.85
C CYS A 148 -11.14 -3.19 10.63
N GLU A 149 -11.17 -2.66 9.42
CA GLU A 149 -10.56 -1.39 9.04
C GLU A 149 -9.04 -1.34 9.35
N ASN A 150 -8.40 -0.19 9.34
CA ASN A 150 -7.04 0.00 9.80
C ASN A 150 -6.81 1.45 10.24
N GLU A 151 -6.28 1.64 11.46
CA GLU A 151 -5.93 2.95 12.00
C GLU A 151 -7.05 4.00 11.81
N PHE A 152 -8.29 3.54 11.96
CA PHE A 152 -9.44 4.40 11.73
C PHE A 152 -9.52 5.55 12.71
N GLY A 153 -9.01 5.37 13.94
CA GLY A 153 -8.90 6.43 14.94
C GLY A 153 -8.03 7.61 14.48
N SER A 154 -6.96 7.33 13.73
CA SER A 154 -6.13 8.37 13.12
C SER A 154 -6.92 9.18 12.08
N TYR A 155 -7.68 8.52 11.23
CA TYR A 155 -8.53 9.18 10.25
C TYR A 155 -9.62 10.03 10.91
N VAL A 156 -10.31 9.51 11.92
CA VAL A 156 -11.29 10.26 12.74
C VAL A 156 -10.67 11.52 13.35
N SER A 157 -9.45 11.41 13.84
CA SER A 157 -8.74 12.57 14.44
C SER A 157 -8.45 13.67 13.44
N GLN A 158 -8.32 13.36 12.16
CA GLN A 158 -7.98 14.28 11.08
C GLN A 158 -9.20 14.80 10.30
N ARG A 159 -10.31 14.05 10.23
CA ARG A 159 -11.52 14.38 9.48
C ARG A 159 -12.61 14.95 10.41
N LYS A 160 -12.33 16.13 10.96
CA LYS A 160 -13.27 16.85 11.86
C LYS A 160 -14.48 17.44 11.13
N ASP A 161 -14.46 17.44 9.80
CA ASP A 161 -15.58 17.79 8.92
C ASP A 161 -16.69 16.72 8.89
N ILE A 162 -16.40 15.49 9.34
CA ILE A 162 -17.34 14.38 9.48
C ILE A 162 -17.70 14.22 10.96
N SER A 163 -18.98 14.04 11.27
CA SER A 163 -19.41 13.85 12.66
C SER A 163 -18.86 12.57 13.27
N PHE A 164 -18.62 12.59 14.57
CA PHE A 164 -18.14 11.39 15.29
C PHE A 164 -19.15 10.23 15.21
N GLU A 165 -20.45 10.54 15.22
CA GLU A 165 -21.51 9.56 15.05
C GLU A 165 -21.45 8.87 13.67
N GLU A 166 -21.23 9.63 12.59
CA GLU A 166 -21.06 9.07 11.24
C GLU A 166 -19.82 8.17 11.16
N HIS A 167 -18.70 8.59 11.75
CA HIS A 167 -17.49 7.75 11.83
C HIS A 167 -17.77 6.43 12.55
N ARG A 168 -18.47 6.47 13.67
CA ARG A 168 -18.84 5.24 14.41
C ARG A 168 -19.80 4.36 13.62
N SER A 169 -20.77 4.95 12.91
CA SER A 169 -21.68 4.23 12.02
C SER A 169 -20.90 3.51 10.92
N TYR A 170 -19.99 4.19 10.25
CA TYR A 170 -19.14 3.59 9.24
C TYR A 170 -18.35 2.39 9.77
N ASN A 171 -17.62 2.58 10.88
CA ASN A 171 -16.76 1.53 11.45
C ASN A 171 -17.59 0.30 11.87
N ALA A 172 -18.77 0.52 12.46
CA ALA A 172 -19.69 -0.56 12.82
C ALA A 172 -20.23 -1.30 11.58
N LYS A 173 -20.50 -0.60 10.47
CA LYS A 173 -20.97 -1.21 9.23
C LYS A 173 -19.86 -2.05 8.56
N ILE A 174 -18.61 -1.60 8.55
CA ILE A 174 -17.49 -2.41 8.04
C ILE A 174 -17.33 -3.69 8.87
N LYS A 175 -17.36 -3.60 10.20
CA LYS A 175 -17.37 -4.78 11.07
C LYS A 175 -18.56 -5.70 10.76
N GLY A 176 -19.75 -5.13 10.57
CA GLY A 176 -20.96 -5.87 10.19
C GLY A 176 -20.78 -6.62 8.88
N GLN A 177 -20.23 -5.99 7.86
CA GLN A 177 -19.97 -6.61 6.56
C GLN A 177 -19.05 -7.84 6.67
N LEU A 178 -18.03 -7.79 7.52
CA LEU A 178 -17.15 -8.95 7.78
C LEU A 178 -17.92 -10.11 8.44
N ALA A 179 -18.71 -9.80 9.45
CA ALA A 179 -19.53 -10.82 10.14
C ALA A 179 -20.60 -11.41 9.20
N ASP A 180 -21.30 -10.57 8.44
CA ASP A 180 -22.35 -10.96 7.51
C ASP A 180 -21.82 -11.79 6.34
N ALA A 181 -20.57 -11.57 5.91
CA ALA A 181 -19.90 -12.41 4.92
C ALA A 181 -19.61 -13.82 5.43
N GLY A 182 -19.52 -14.01 6.75
CA GLY A 182 -19.32 -15.32 7.39
C GLY A 182 -17.96 -15.49 8.08
N PHE A 183 -17.23 -14.41 8.36
CA PHE A 183 -16.07 -14.49 9.24
C PHE A 183 -16.52 -14.72 10.68
N THR A 184 -16.18 -15.89 11.23
CA THR A 184 -16.59 -16.36 12.56
C THR A 184 -15.46 -16.38 13.58
N VAL A 185 -14.23 -16.16 13.15
CA VAL A 185 -13.08 -15.94 14.04
C VAL A 185 -13.16 -14.57 14.70
N PRO A 186 -12.46 -14.34 15.84
CA PRO A 186 -12.44 -13.06 16.50
C PRO A 186 -12.09 -11.91 15.54
N LEU A 187 -12.87 -10.82 15.58
CA LEU A 187 -12.55 -9.58 14.90
C LEU A 187 -11.76 -8.65 15.83
N PHE A 188 -10.86 -7.85 15.28
CA PHE A 188 -10.07 -6.89 16.04
C PHE A 188 -9.89 -5.57 15.27
N THR A 189 -9.54 -4.51 16.00
CA THR A 189 -9.12 -3.20 15.47
C THR A 189 -7.67 -2.92 15.80
N SER A 190 -7.01 -2.08 15.01
CA SER A 190 -5.59 -1.78 15.13
C SER A 190 -5.39 -0.27 14.98
N ASP A 191 -4.99 0.40 16.07
CA ASP A 191 -4.88 1.85 16.19
C ASP A 191 -3.75 2.24 17.15
N GLY A 192 -3.23 3.47 17.06
CA GLY A 192 -2.46 4.04 18.16
C GLY A 192 -3.28 4.04 19.45
N SER A 193 -2.68 3.70 20.59
CA SER A 193 -3.39 3.58 21.87
C SER A 193 -4.18 4.84 22.25
N TRP A 194 -3.67 6.02 21.90
CA TRP A 194 -4.31 7.33 22.13
C TRP A 194 -5.46 7.65 21.16
N LEU A 195 -5.75 6.79 20.19
CA LEU A 195 -6.77 6.95 19.16
C LEU A 195 -7.91 5.92 19.27
N PHE A 196 -7.90 5.09 20.30
CA PHE A 196 -8.91 4.03 20.51
C PHE A 196 -10.35 4.55 20.56
N GLU A 197 -10.58 5.78 21.05
CA GLU A 197 -11.91 6.37 21.06
C GLU A 197 -12.54 6.42 19.66
N GLY A 198 -11.75 6.79 18.64
CA GLY A 198 -12.22 6.86 17.24
C GLY A 198 -12.14 5.53 16.50
N GLY A 199 -11.16 4.68 16.84
CA GLY A 199 -10.83 3.47 16.09
C GLY A 199 -11.52 2.20 16.57
N CYS A 200 -11.77 2.05 17.87
CA CYS A 200 -12.40 0.85 18.41
C CYS A 200 -13.86 0.70 17.99
N VAL A 201 -14.29 -0.53 17.80
CA VAL A 201 -15.69 -0.89 17.52
C VAL A 201 -16.16 -1.98 18.47
N ALA A 202 -17.38 -1.86 18.97
CA ALA A 202 -17.95 -2.80 19.91
C ALA A 202 -17.96 -4.24 19.37
N GLY A 203 -17.48 -5.19 20.18
CA GLY A 203 -17.40 -6.60 19.82
C GLY A 203 -16.19 -6.97 18.96
N ALA A 204 -15.23 -6.06 18.77
CA ALA A 204 -13.90 -6.36 18.24
C ALA A 204 -12.85 -6.13 19.35
N LEU A 205 -11.78 -6.94 19.34
CA LEU A 205 -10.65 -6.76 20.25
C LEU A 205 -9.85 -5.52 19.86
N PRO A 206 -9.68 -4.52 20.73
CA PRO A 206 -8.77 -3.41 20.44
C PRO A 206 -7.32 -3.86 20.58
N THR A 207 -6.49 -3.58 19.58
CA THR A 207 -5.05 -3.81 19.61
C THR A 207 -4.30 -2.52 19.29
N ALA A 208 -3.10 -2.36 19.83
CA ALA A 208 -2.34 -1.12 19.70
C ALA A 208 -1.28 -1.19 18.60
N ASN A 209 -0.99 -0.02 18.01
CA ASN A 209 0.11 0.18 17.07
C ASN A 209 1.19 1.02 17.74
N GLY A 210 2.46 0.58 17.63
CA GLY A 210 3.62 1.33 18.13
C GLY A 210 3.67 1.55 19.65
N GLU A 211 2.85 0.85 20.44
CA GLU A 211 2.77 1.06 21.88
C GLU A 211 3.84 0.27 22.63
N SER A 212 4.79 0.96 23.22
CA SER A 212 5.89 0.37 23.99
C SER A 212 5.67 0.43 25.51
N ASP A 213 4.78 1.29 25.97
CA ASP A 213 4.38 1.37 27.39
C ASP A 213 3.32 0.32 27.69
N ILE A 214 3.74 -0.78 28.32
CA ILE A 214 2.88 -1.92 28.64
C ILE A 214 1.79 -1.56 29.63
N ALA A 215 2.07 -0.68 30.57
CA ALA A 215 1.07 -0.24 31.56
C ALA A 215 -0.03 0.58 30.87
N ASN A 216 0.35 1.48 29.95
CA ASN A 216 -0.60 2.24 29.15
C ASN A 216 -1.39 1.32 28.21
N LEU A 217 -0.74 0.37 27.53
CA LEU A 217 -1.41 -0.63 26.68
C LEU A 217 -2.53 -1.34 27.46
N LYS A 218 -2.20 -1.90 28.63
CA LYS A 218 -3.17 -2.62 29.46
C LYS A 218 -4.29 -1.71 29.93
N LYS A 219 -3.99 -0.48 30.34
CA LYS A 219 -4.96 0.51 30.76
C LYS A 219 -5.99 0.83 29.65
N VAL A 220 -5.52 1.15 28.44
CA VAL A 220 -6.41 1.57 27.35
C VAL A 220 -7.20 0.38 26.80
N VAL A 221 -6.59 -0.81 26.65
CA VAL A 221 -7.33 -2.01 26.25
C VAL A 221 -8.44 -2.31 27.26
N ASN A 222 -8.16 -2.28 28.55
CA ASN A 222 -9.18 -2.48 29.60
C ASN A 222 -10.32 -1.47 29.50
N GLN A 223 -10.04 -0.22 29.21
CA GLN A 223 -11.05 0.84 29.05
C GLN A 223 -12.06 0.50 27.93
N TYR A 224 -11.59 -0.05 26.81
CA TYR A 224 -12.41 -0.32 25.62
C TYR A 224 -12.83 -1.79 25.46
N HIS A 225 -12.34 -2.70 26.32
CA HIS A 225 -12.62 -4.13 26.24
C HIS A 225 -13.18 -4.74 27.54
N GLY A 226 -13.99 -4.00 28.25
CA GLY A 226 -14.70 -4.51 29.44
C GLY A 226 -13.78 -4.88 30.59
N GLY A 227 -12.69 -4.17 30.79
CA GLY A 227 -11.78 -4.32 31.92
C GLY A 227 -10.80 -5.49 31.84
N LYS A 228 -10.57 -6.05 30.65
CA LYS A 228 -9.72 -7.26 30.45
C LYS A 228 -9.00 -7.26 29.11
N GLY A 229 -7.92 -8.09 29.01
CA GLY A 229 -7.24 -8.46 27.77
C GLY A 229 -8.03 -9.47 26.91
N PRO A 230 -7.38 -10.16 25.97
CA PRO A 230 -5.92 -10.24 25.82
C PRO A 230 -5.27 -8.96 25.31
N TYR A 231 -3.96 -8.81 25.57
CA TYR A 231 -3.19 -7.63 25.20
C TYR A 231 -2.32 -7.95 23.99
N MET A 232 -2.40 -7.08 22.97
CA MET A 232 -1.63 -7.27 21.72
C MET A 232 -1.19 -5.93 21.13
N VAL A 233 0.05 -5.88 20.67
CA VAL A 233 0.57 -4.83 19.80
C VAL A 233 0.54 -5.36 18.37
N ALA A 234 -0.44 -4.91 17.59
CA ALA A 234 -0.67 -5.40 16.23
C ALA A 234 0.30 -4.83 15.20
N GLU A 235 0.96 -3.72 15.51
CA GLU A 235 2.07 -3.20 14.73
C GLU A 235 3.21 -2.79 15.66
N PHE A 236 4.22 -3.65 15.71
CA PHE A 236 5.48 -3.42 16.39
C PHE A 236 6.56 -3.18 15.32
N TYR A 237 7.12 -1.97 15.28
CA TYR A 237 7.96 -1.50 14.19
C TYR A 237 9.45 -1.79 14.42
N PRO A 238 10.04 -2.83 13.77
CA PRO A 238 11.48 -3.08 13.86
C PRO A 238 12.33 -2.19 12.95
N GLY A 239 11.70 -1.43 12.11
CA GLY A 239 12.25 -0.46 11.17
C GLY A 239 11.21 0.58 10.79
N TRP A 240 11.32 1.17 9.58
CA TRP A 240 10.38 2.16 9.07
C TRP A 240 10.37 2.20 7.54
N LEU A 241 9.34 2.82 6.98
CA LEU A 241 9.18 3.10 5.55
C LEU A 241 10.23 4.10 5.02
N SER A 242 10.39 4.16 3.71
CA SER A 242 11.32 5.08 3.03
C SER A 242 10.63 5.80 1.89
N HIS A 243 11.01 7.06 1.65
CA HIS A 243 10.57 7.87 0.53
C HIS A 243 11.70 8.19 -0.45
N TRP A 244 11.34 8.56 -1.67
CA TRP A 244 12.29 9.04 -2.65
C TRP A 244 13.10 10.23 -2.15
N GLY A 245 14.44 10.14 -2.29
CA GLY A 245 15.36 11.20 -1.89
C GLY A 245 15.63 11.26 -0.37
N GLU A 246 15.15 10.32 0.42
CA GLU A 246 15.42 10.20 1.85
C GLU A 246 16.36 9.03 2.16
N PRO A 247 17.18 9.11 3.22
CA PRO A 247 17.97 7.98 3.70
C PRO A 247 17.10 6.82 4.12
N PHE A 248 17.56 5.58 3.94
CA PHE A 248 16.90 4.41 4.52
C PHE A 248 16.92 4.50 6.05
N PRO A 249 15.80 4.33 6.73
CA PRO A 249 15.74 4.27 8.18
C PRO A 249 16.57 3.10 8.72
N GLN A 250 17.08 3.27 9.94
CA GLN A 250 17.79 2.22 10.66
C GLN A 250 17.33 2.24 12.12
N VAL A 251 16.91 1.08 12.62
CA VAL A 251 16.52 0.87 14.01
C VAL A 251 17.44 -0.13 14.67
N SER A 252 17.88 0.16 15.89
CA SER A 252 18.83 -0.68 16.62
C SER A 252 18.28 -2.09 16.89
N ALA A 253 19.06 -3.12 16.56
CA ALA A 253 18.73 -4.51 16.87
C ALA A 253 18.57 -4.76 18.39
N SER A 254 19.38 -4.11 19.21
CA SER A 254 19.30 -4.23 20.67
C SER A 254 18.04 -3.60 21.24
N GLU A 255 17.58 -2.49 20.67
CA GLU A 255 16.33 -1.84 21.10
C GLU A 255 15.12 -2.72 20.80
N ILE A 256 15.06 -3.30 19.60
CA ILE A 256 13.96 -4.22 19.21
C ILE A 256 13.99 -5.49 20.07
N ALA A 257 15.16 -6.05 20.33
CA ALA A 257 15.31 -7.22 21.20
C ALA A 257 14.83 -6.91 22.64
N ARG A 258 15.20 -5.76 23.19
CA ARG A 258 14.77 -5.30 24.52
C ARG A 258 13.25 -5.16 24.60
N GLN A 259 12.64 -4.52 23.60
CA GLN A 259 11.19 -4.35 23.56
C GLN A 259 10.46 -5.69 23.38
N THR A 260 11.00 -6.58 22.54
CA THR A 260 10.46 -7.96 22.38
C THR A 260 10.47 -8.70 23.72
N GLU A 261 11.57 -8.62 24.46
CA GLU A 261 11.68 -9.24 25.77
C GLU A 261 10.67 -8.68 26.79
N ALA A 262 10.47 -7.35 26.78
CA ALA A 262 9.48 -6.70 27.64
C ALA A 262 8.05 -7.19 27.34
N TYR A 263 7.66 -7.38 26.10
CA TYR A 263 6.36 -7.95 25.75
C TYR A 263 6.21 -9.38 26.26
N LEU A 264 7.22 -10.24 26.03
CA LEU A 264 7.21 -11.63 26.44
C LEU A 264 7.11 -11.77 27.97
N GLN A 265 7.81 -10.93 28.73
CA GLN A 265 7.77 -10.91 30.20
C GLN A 265 6.41 -10.50 30.77
N ASN A 266 5.59 -9.82 29.98
CA ASN A 266 4.31 -9.24 30.43
C ASN A 266 3.08 -9.87 29.77
N ASP A 267 3.22 -11.02 29.11
CA ASP A 267 2.15 -11.75 28.40
C ASP A 267 1.46 -10.88 27.34
N VAL A 268 2.22 -10.03 26.64
CA VAL A 268 1.75 -9.22 25.53
C VAL A 268 2.08 -9.93 24.22
N SER A 269 1.05 -10.25 23.46
CA SER A 269 1.21 -10.71 22.08
C SER A 269 1.61 -9.56 21.16
N PHE A 270 2.32 -9.87 20.08
CA PHE A 270 2.78 -8.83 19.15
C PHE A 270 2.84 -9.33 17.69
N ASN A 271 2.86 -8.36 16.78
CA ASN A 271 3.09 -8.57 15.36
C ASN A 271 4.17 -7.60 14.87
N PHE A 272 5.31 -8.12 14.45
CA PHE A 272 6.36 -7.28 13.83
C PHE A 272 5.86 -6.71 12.50
N TYR A 273 5.72 -5.43 12.42
CA TYR A 273 5.41 -4.71 11.20
C TYR A 273 6.65 -3.95 10.70
N MET A 274 7.43 -4.43 9.78
CA MET A 274 7.42 -5.68 9.03
C MET A 274 8.44 -6.66 9.61
N VAL A 275 8.16 -7.96 9.58
CA VAL A 275 9.21 -8.98 9.77
C VAL A 275 10.00 -9.19 8.49
N HIS A 276 9.34 -9.03 7.34
CA HIS A 276 9.90 -9.05 6.00
C HIS A 276 9.04 -8.14 5.12
N GLY A 277 9.60 -7.05 4.64
CA GLY A 277 8.86 -6.04 3.88
C GLY A 277 8.63 -6.44 2.43
N GLY A 278 9.66 -6.90 1.74
CA GLY A 278 9.61 -7.28 0.33
C GLY A 278 9.67 -6.08 -0.62
N THR A 279 9.02 -6.19 -1.77
CA THR A 279 9.12 -5.26 -2.90
C THR A 279 7.74 -4.78 -3.36
N ASN A 280 7.60 -3.49 -3.57
CA ASN A 280 6.44 -2.91 -4.24
C ASN A 280 6.59 -3.07 -5.75
N PHE A 281 6.05 -4.15 -6.31
CA PHE A 281 6.16 -4.43 -7.74
C PHE A 281 5.27 -3.52 -8.58
N GLY A 282 5.75 -3.15 -9.77
CA GLY A 282 5.01 -2.31 -10.72
C GLY A 282 4.68 -0.93 -10.15
N PHE A 283 3.41 -0.55 -10.15
CA PHE A 283 2.89 0.73 -9.65
C PHE A 283 2.14 0.56 -8.32
N THR A 284 2.59 -0.34 -7.45
CA THR A 284 1.92 -0.61 -6.17
C THR A 284 2.40 0.26 -5.02
N SER A 285 3.50 0.99 -5.19
CA SER A 285 3.94 1.99 -4.21
C SER A 285 2.92 3.12 -4.09
N GLY A 286 2.57 3.47 -2.87
CA GLY A 286 1.77 4.64 -2.57
C GLY A 286 2.61 5.91 -2.39
N ALA A 287 2.05 6.84 -1.63
CA ALA A 287 2.73 8.06 -1.23
C ALA A 287 2.20 8.52 0.13
N ASN A 288 3.01 9.26 0.88
CA ASN A 288 2.56 9.99 2.05
C ASN A 288 2.30 11.46 1.71
N TYR A 289 1.52 12.11 2.54
CA TYR A 289 1.29 13.56 2.46
C TYR A 289 2.11 14.27 3.53
N ASP A 290 2.77 15.33 3.14
CA ASP A 290 3.42 16.27 4.03
C ASP A 290 3.06 17.72 3.66
N LYS A 291 2.73 18.55 4.64
CA LYS A 291 2.32 19.94 4.39
C LYS A 291 3.40 20.78 3.70
N LYS A 292 4.68 20.43 3.84
CA LYS A 292 5.80 21.15 3.22
C LYS A 292 6.08 20.68 1.81
N ARG A 293 5.96 19.36 1.58
CA ARG A 293 6.31 18.71 0.31
C ARG A 293 5.10 18.43 -0.58
N ASP A 294 3.87 18.40 -0.03
CA ASP A 294 2.62 18.00 -0.66
C ASP A 294 2.54 16.48 -0.92
N ILE A 295 3.56 15.85 -1.51
CA ILE A 295 3.64 14.40 -1.70
C ILE A 295 5.04 13.90 -1.35
N GLN A 296 5.10 12.72 -0.75
CA GLN A 296 6.33 11.96 -0.52
C GLN A 296 6.12 10.56 -1.11
N PRO A 297 6.55 10.32 -2.36
CA PRO A 297 6.40 9.02 -3.00
C PRO A 297 7.17 7.94 -2.26
N ASP A 298 6.54 6.78 -2.04
CA ASP A 298 7.18 5.61 -1.46
C ASP A 298 8.04 4.88 -2.48
N LEU A 299 9.03 4.13 -2.00
CA LEU A 299 9.98 3.43 -2.86
C LEU A 299 9.43 2.09 -3.38
N THR A 300 10.05 1.59 -4.45
CA THR A 300 9.89 0.20 -4.89
C THR A 300 10.37 -0.78 -3.82
N SER A 301 11.50 -0.50 -3.17
CA SER A 301 11.94 -1.29 -2.02
C SER A 301 11.03 -1.03 -0.82
N TYR A 302 10.49 -2.11 -0.26
CA TYR A 302 9.82 -2.10 1.03
C TYR A 302 10.64 -2.86 2.07
N ASP A 303 11.97 -2.73 2.00
CA ASP A 303 12.89 -3.40 2.93
C ASP A 303 12.53 -3.15 4.40
N TYR A 304 12.10 -1.93 4.72
CA TYR A 304 11.61 -1.53 6.03
C TYR A 304 12.65 -1.62 7.16
N ASP A 305 13.92 -1.86 6.83
CA ASP A 305 14.95 -2.25 7.82
C ASP A 305 14.49 -3.45 8.67
N ALA A 306 13.78 -4.37 8.06
CA ALA A 306 13.14 -5.51 8.70
C ALA A 306 14.17 -6.58 9.16
N PRO A 307 13.79 -7.46 10.11
CA PRO A 307 14.65 -8.58 10.54
C PRO A 307 15.07 -9.52 9.41
N ILE A 308 14.19 -9.73 8.43
CA ILE A 308 14.50 -10.42 7.18
C ILE A 308 14.57 -9.36 6.09
N SER A 309 15.75 -9.19 5.47
CA SER A 309 15.96 -8.19 4.43
C SER A 309 15.08 -8.43 3.19
N GLU A 310 14.95 -7.43 2.31
CA GLU A 310 14.19 -7.56 1.06
C GLU A 310 14.66 -8.75 0.21
N ALA A 311 15.97 -9.01 0.17
CA ALA A 311 16.53 -10.18 -0.51
C ALA A 311 16.29 -11.52 0.20
N GLY A 312 15.72 -11.51 1.41
CA GLY A 312 15.47 -12.69 2.22
C GLY A 312 16.68 -13.19 3.01
N TRP A 313 17.55 -12.27 3.43
CA TRP A 313 18.71 -12.60 4.25
C TRP A 313 18.44 -12.30 5.72
N ILE A 314 19.11 -13.08 6.58
CA ILE A 314 19.17 -12.85 8.02
C ILE A 314 19.95 -11.57 8.31
N THR A 315 19.38 -10.72 9.17
CA THR A 315 20.03 -9.49 9.66
C THR A 315 20.42 -9.64 11.14
N PRO A 316 21.25 -8.74 11.70
CA PRO A 316 21.54 -8.74 13.13
C PRO A 316 20.27 -8.61 14.01
N LYS A 317 19.22 -7.97 13.50
CA LYS A 317 17.93 -7.89 14.17
C LYS A 317 17.25 -9.26 14.31
N TYR A 318 17.28 -10.05 13.25
CA TYR A 318 16.76 -11.41 13.24
C TYR A 318 17.41 -12.26 14.35
N ASP A 319 18.73 -12.28 14.41
CA ASP A 319 19.50 -13.07 15.40
C ASP A 319 19.21 -12.60 16.83
N SER A 320 19.12 -11.29 17.04
CA SER A 320 18.84 -10.70 18.35
C SER A 320 17.41 -11.06 18.83
N ILE A 321 16.42 -10.97 17.96
CA ILE A 321 15.02 -11.33 18.26
C ILE A 321 14.91 -12.83 18.53
N ARG A 322 15.52 -13.69 17.69
CA ARG A 322 15.54 -15.14 17.87
C ARG A 322 16.13 -15.50 19.25
N SER A 323 17.26 -14.89 19.62
CA SER A 323 17.92 -15.13 20.91
C SER A 323 17.05 -14.78 22.11
N VAL A 324 16.21 -13.74 21.99
CA VAL A 324 15.23 -13.39 23.02
C VAL A 324 14.07 -14.39 23.05
N ILE A 325 13.42 -14.63 21.92
CA ILE A 325 12.24 -15.51 21.86
C ILE A 325 12.56 -16.91 22.40
N GLN A 326 13.76 -17.44 22.08
CA GLN A 326 14.19 -18.76 22.52
C GLN A 326 14.18 -18.95 24.04
N LYS A 327 14.32 -17.91 24.82
CA LYS A 327 14.29 -17.95 26.31
C LYS A 327 12.86 -18.18 26.86
N TYR A 328 11.83 -17.83 26.10
CA TYR A 328 10.44 -17.75 26.59
C TYR A 328 9.51 -18.82 26.00
N VAL A 329 9.83 -19.32 24.78
CA VAL A 329 8.99 -20.34 24.14
C VAL A 329 9.40 -21.76 24.58
N LYS A 330 8.39 -22.63 24.69
CA LYS A 330 8.59 -24.05 25.08
C LYS A 330 8.70 -25.00 23.90
N TYR A 331 8.35 -24.54 22.69
CA TYR A 331 8.50 -25.34 21.47
C TYR A 331 9.92 -25.19 20.88
N PRO A 332 10.40 -26.21 20.17
CA PRO A 332 11.70 -26.11 19.53
C PRO A 332 11.65 -25.11 18.37
N ILE A 333 12.62 -24.21 18.32
CA ILE A 333 12.78 -23.27 17.20
C ILE A 333 13.67 -23.96 16.16
N PRO A 334 13.19 -24.18 14.93
CA PRO A 334 13.97 -24.85 13.88
C PRO A 334 15.15 -23.98 13.44
N THR A 335 16.12 -24.61 12.80
CA THR A 335 17.19 -23.90 12.10
C THR A 335 16.58 -23.15 10.90
N PRO A 336 16.92 -21.89 10.67
CA PRO A 336 16.49 -21.17 9.48
C PRO A 336 16.93 -21.89 8.20
N PRO A 337 16.15 -21.80 7.11
CA PRO A 337 16.57 -22.36 5.82
C PRO A 337 17.83 -21.64 5.30
N ALA A 338 18.58 -22.32 4.44
CA ALA A 338 19.71 -21.68 3.77
C ALA A 338 19.26 -20.47 2.94
N PRO A 339 20.05 -19.40 2.84
CA PRO A 339 19.73 -18.27 2.01
C PRO A 339 19.61 -18.70 0.54
N ILE A 340 18.66 -18.08 -0.18
CA ILE A 340 18.53 -18.29 -1.62
C ILE A 340 19.74 -17.66 -2.30
N PRO A 341 20.45 -18.38 -3.17
CA PRO A 341 21.62 -17.86 -3.87
C PRO A 341 21.25 -16.66 -4.76
N VAL A 342 22.14 -15.71 -4.84
CA VAL A 342 22.07 -14.60 -5.80
C VAL A 342 22.91 -14.92 -7.02
N ILE A 343 22.52 -14.35 -8.17
CA ILE A 343 23.28 -14.45 -9.41
C ILE A 343 24.02 -13.15 -9.67
N GLU A 344 25.19 -13.25 -10.29
CA GLU A 344 25.92 -12.09 -10.80
C GLU A 344 25.64 -11.95 -12.30
N ILE A 345 25.20 -10.76 -12.71
CA ILE A 345 25.01 -10.41 -14.11
C ILE A 345 25.99 -9.30 -14.45
N SER A 346 27.06 -9.64 -15.14
CA SER A 346 28.17 -8.71 -15.42
C SER A 346 27.80 -7.59 -16.39
N SER A 347 26.95 -7.86 -17.37
CA SER A 347 26.44 -6.85 -18.30
C SER A 347 25.12 -7.27 -18.95
N ILE A 348 24.26 -6.30 -19.22
CA ILE A 348 23.02 -6.49 -19.97
C ILE A 348 23.10 -5.56 -21.19
N LYS A 349 23.04 -6.13 -22.40
CA LYS A 349 22.92 -5.35 -23.64
C LYS A 349 21.45 -5.10 -23.94
N LEU A 350 21.06 -3.83 -24.02
CA LEU A 350 19.73 -3.46 -24.51
C LEU A 350 19.75 -3.53 -26.04
N GLU A 351 18.97 -4.44 -26.61
CA GLU A 351 18.93 -4.66 -28.06
C GLU A 351 17.96 -3.70 -28.76
N ARG A 352 16.93 -3.25 -28.06
CA ARG A 352 15.90 -2.36 -28.59
C ARG A 352 15.50 -1.33 -27.56
N VAL A 353 15.35 -0.08 -28.00
CA VAL A 353 14.89 1.05 -27.21
C VAL A 353 13.87 1.81 -28.03
N VAL A 354 12.76 2.20 -27.40
CA VAL A 354 11.77 3.09 -28.00
C VAL A 354 11.63 4.35 -27.14
N ASP A 355 11.62 5.49 -27.79
CA ASP A 355 11.34 6.76 -27.14
C ASP A 355 9.86 6.82 -26.71
N ALA A 356 9.59 7.30 -25.48
CA ALA A 356 8.22 7.37 -24.94
C ALA A 356 7.31 8.30 -25.75
N LEU A 357 7.86 9.39 -26.31
CA LEU A 357 7.08 10.31 -27.16
C LEU A 357 6.71 9.66 -28.49
N LEU A 358 7.63 8.87 -29.06
CA LEU A 358 7.35 8.11 -30.28
C LEU A 358 6.36 6.97 -30.01
N LEU A 359 6.50 6.27 -28.89
CA LEU A 359 5.54 5.25 -28.47
C LEU A 359 4.13 5.82 -28.36
N ALA A 360 3.98 6.97 -27.73
CA ALA A 360 2.69 7.64 -27.60
C ALA A 360 2.04 7.98 -28.95
N GLN A 361 2.83 8.37 -29.95
CA GLN A 361 2.30 8.69 -31.29
C GLN A 361 1.64 7.50 -32.01
N SER A 362 1.96 6.27 -31.60
CA SER A 362 1.30 5.06 -32.14
C SER A 362 -0.08 4.79 -31.53
N ILE A 363 -0.44 5.53 -30.48
CA ILE A 363 -1.69 5.35 -29.72
C ILE A 363 -2.69 6.39 -30.18
N GLN A 364 -3.96 6.01 -30.32
CA GLN A 364 -5.03 6.97 -30.60
C GLN A 364 -5.25 7.89 -29.39
N PRO A 365 -5.12 9.21 -29.54
CA PRO A 365 -5.33 10.14 -28.46
C PRO A 365 -6.79 10.31 -28.09
N VAL A 366 -7.02 10.66 -26.85
CA VAL A 366 -8.28 11.26 -26.40
C VAL A 366 -8.17 12.77 -26.58
N ASN A 367 -9.15 13.39 -27.27
CA ASN A 367 -9.16 14.81 -27.54
C ASN A 367 -10.12 15.54 -26.60
N ALA A 368 -9.69 16.68 -26.06
CA ALA A 368 -10.55 17.54 -25.24
C ALA A 368 -10.15 19.04 -25.34
N SER A 369 -11.00 19.91 -24.81
CA SER A 369 -10.72 21.34 -24.74
C SER A 369 -9.73 21.69 -23.60
N THR A 370 -9.67 20.85 -22.58
CA THR A 370 -8.77 20.97 -21.43
C THR A 370 -8.11 19.62 -21.15
N PRO A 371 -6.97 19.58 -20.46
CA PRO A 371 -6.38 18.33 -20.00
C PRO A 371 -7.40 17.51 -19.17
N LEU A 372 -7.44 16.20 -19.42
CA LEU A 372 -8.23 15.25 -18.64
C LEU A 372 -7.34 14.56 -17.62
N THR A 373 -7.91 14.18 -16.47
CA THR A 373 -7.20 13.44 -15.44
C THR A 373 -6.99 11.98 -15.85
N PHE A 374 -6.11 11.25 -15.15
CA PHE A 374 -5.93 9.81 -15.36
C PHE A 374 -7.25 9.06 -15.22
N GLU A 375 -8.04 9.39 -14.21
CA GLU A 375 -9.33 8.78 -13.93
C GLU A 375 -10.34 9.04 -15.07
N GLN A 376 -10.41 10.26 -15.58
CA GLN A 376 -11.25 10.61 -16.73
C GLN A 376 -10.81 9.91 -18.02
N LEU A 377 -9.52 9.61 -18.14
CA LEU A 377 -8.95 8.82 -19.23
C LEU A 377 -9.13 7.30 -19.03
N ASN A 378 -9.76 6.88 -17.93
CA ASN A 378 -9.90 5.48 -17.53
C ASN A 378 -8.54 4.77 -17.44
N GLN A 379 -7.57 5.42 -16.80
CA GLN A 379 -6.23 4.90 -16.55
C GLN A 379 -5.87 5.10 -15.07
N GLY A 380 -5.39 4.05 -14.40
CA GLY A 380 -5.03 4.12 -12.98
C GLY A 380 -3.57 4.53 -12.76
N TYR A 381 -2.66 4.00 -13.56
CA TYR A 381 -1.23 3.99 -13.30
C TYR A 381 -0.43 4.41 -14.53
N GLY A 382 0.90 4.53 -14.37
CA GLY A 382 1.83 4.81 -15.44
C GLY A 382 1.91 6.28 -15.82
N TYR A 383 1.88 6.55 -17.12
CA TYR A 383 2.11 7.88 -17.67
C TYR A 383 0.95 8.31 -18.58
N VAL A 384 0.77 9.63 -18.70
CA VAL A 384 -0.06 10.24 -19.74
C VAL A 384 0.77 11.32 -20.43
N LEU A 385 0.85 11.26 -21.77
CA LEU A 385 1.42 12.34 -22.55
C LEU A 385 0.31 13.30 -22.98
N TYR A 386 0.39 14.55 -22.53
CA TYR A 386 -0.47 15.64 -22.94
C TYR A 386 0.22 16.45 -24.03
N THR A 387 -0.43 16.70 -25.16
CA THR A 387 0.14 17.50 -26.24
C THR A 387 -0.80 18.61 -26.67
N ARG A 388 -0.23 19.75 -27.05
CA ARG A 388 -0.95 20.89 -27.58
C ARG A 388 -0.11 21.56 -28.68
N HIS A 389 -0.66 21.64 -29.88
CA HIS A 389 -0.02 22.28 -31.02
C HIS A 389 -0.35 23.78 -31.09
N PHE A 390 0.62 24.64 -31.37
CA PHE A 390 0.49 26.10 -31.43
C PHE A 390 0.81 26.62 -32.85
N ASN A 391 -0.17 27.28 -33.47
CA ASN A 391 -0.03 27.95 -34.75
C ASN A 391 0.52 29.39 -34.65
N GLN A 392 0.72 29.88 -33.42
CA GLN A 392 1.35 31.18 -33.13
C GLN A 392 2.36 30.99 -32.01
N PRO A 393 3.48 31.72 -32.03
CA PRO A 393 4.44 31.61 -30.94
C PRO A 393 3.88 32.13 -29.63
N ILE A 394 4.30 31.53 -28.54
CA ILE A 394 3.98 31.97 -27.19
C ILE A 394 5.17 31.72 -26.27
N SER A 395 5.56 32.74 -25.51
CA SER A 395 6.68 32.67 -24.57
C SER A 395 6.24 33.25 -23.22
N GLY A 396 6.80 32.72 -22.14
CA GLY A 396 6.56 33.19 -20.78
C GLY A 396 6.61 32.06 -19.78
N ILE A 397 5.96 32.25 -18.63
CA ILE A 397 5.92 31.23 -17.58
C ILE A 397 4.81 30.24 -17.89
N LEU A 398 5.19 28.96 -18.05
CA LEU A 398 4.27 27.81 -18.00
C LEU A 398 3.94 27.53 -16.53
N GLU A 399 2.66 27.44 -16.18
CA GLU A 399 2.20 27.11 -14.82
C GLU A 399 1.18 25.99 -14.87
N ILE A 400 1.38 24.98 -14.01
CA ILE A 400 0.48 23.82 -13.82
C ILE A 400 0.32 23.56 -12.32
N PRO A 401 -0.42 24.42 -11.59
CA PRO A 401 -0.52 24.33 -10.13
C PRO A 401 -1.16 23.02 -9.64
N GLY A 402 -1.97 22.38 -10.48
CA GLY A 402 -2.58 21.09 -10.23
C GLY A 402 -1.85 19.92 -10.89
N LEU A 403 -0.54 19.98 -11.03
CA LEU A 403 0.23 18.82 -11.49
C LEU A 403 0.22 17.69 -10.44
N ARG A 404 -0.11 16.46 -10.88
CA ARG A 404 -0.15 15.22 -10.07
C ARG A 404 0.50 14.08 -10.85
N ASP A 405 1.85 13.79 -10.75
CA ASP A 405 2.76 14.33 -9.73
C ASP A 405 4.06 14.89 -10.33
N TYR A 406 4.65 14.21 -11.34
CA TYR A 406 5.92 14.55 -11.96
C TYR A 406 5.74 14.73 -13.46
N ALA A 407 6.29 15.78 -14.03
CA ALA A 407 6.17 16.02 -15.46
C ALA A 407 7.51 16.37 -16.10
N VAL A 408 7.79 15.75 -17.25
CA VAL A 408 8.84 16.18 -18.15
C VAL A 408 8.19 16.99 -19.27
N VAL A 409 8.68 18.21 -19.47
CA VAL A 409 8.15 19.16 -20.45
C VAL A 409 9.06 19.22 -21.67
N TYR A 410 8.47 19.11 -22.85
CA TYR A 410 9.16 19.16 -24.14
C TYR A 410 8.48 20.18 -25.07
N VAL A 411 9.26 20.71 -26.02
CA VAL A 411 8.77 21.45 -27.18
C VAL A 411 9.35 20.78 -28.41
N ASP A 412 8.51 20.30 -29.33
CA ASP A 412 8.89 19.52 -30.52
C ASP A 412 9.90 18.39 -30.26
N GLY A 413 9.71 17.69 -29.11
CA GLY A 413 10.55 16.57 -28.69
C GLY A 413 11.85 16.98 -27.96
N GLU A 414 12.19 18.25 -27.91
CA GLU A 414 13.31 18.76 -27.13
C GLU A 414 12.89 18.96 -25.67
N LYS A 415 13.62 18.35 -24.74
CA LYS A 415 13.37 18.48 -23.29
C LYS A 415 13.72 19.89 -22.82
N ILE A 416 12.73 20.60 -22.30
CA ILE A 416 12.88 21.95 -21.74
C ILE A 416 13.15 21.89 -20.24
N GLY A 417 12.45 21.01 -19.51
CA GLY A 417 12.64 20.90 -18.05
C GLY A 417 11.69 19.93 -17.38
N VAL A 418 11.59 20.07 -16.06
CA VAL A 418 10.82 19.19 -15.19
C VAL A 418 9.99 20.01 -14.23
N LEU A 419 8.73 19.61 -14.05
CA LEU A 419 7.87 20.05 -12.95
C LEU A 419 7.68 18.90 -11.96
N ASN A 420 7.62 19.20 -10.66
CA ASN A 420 7.61 18.14 -9.64
C ASN A 420 6.81 18.57 -8.40
N ARG A 421 5.76 17.83 -8.11
CA ARG A 421 4.90 18.05 -6.94
C ARG A 421 5.65 17.91 -5.62
N ASN A 422 6.57 16.97 -5.49
CA ASN A 422 7.34 16.74 -4.26
C ASN A 422 8.20 17.95 -3.86
N THR A 423 8.72 18.70 -4.85
CA THR A 423 9.49 19.92 -4.62
C THR A 423 8.65 21.20 -4.76
N ARG A 424 7.34 21.05 -5.03
CA ARG A 424 6.41 22.17 -5.33
C ARG A 424 6.87 23.04 -6.49
N THR A 425 7.54 22.45 -7.47
CA THR A 425 7.94 23.08 -8.71
C THR A 425 6.81 22.94 -9.72
N TYR A 426 5.94 23.94 -9.81
CA TYR A 426 4.74 23.93 -10.66
C TYR A 426 4.82 24.90 -11.84
N SER A 427 5.93 25.61 -11.99
CA SER A 427 6.13 26.58 -13.05
C SER A 427 7.56 26.58 -13.59
N MET A 428 7.72 26.98 -14.85
CA MET A 428 9.00 27.14 -15.52
C MET A 428 8.89 28.11 -16.69
N GLU A 429 9.98 28.73 -17.08
CA GLU A 429 10.04 29.49 -18.35
C GLU A 429 9.92 28.55 -19.54
N ILE A 430 9.18 28.98 -20.57
CA ILE A 430 9.02 28.24 -21.81
C ILE A 430 8.95 29.20 -23.00
N ASP A 431 9.53 28.78 -24.11
CA ASP A 431 9.40 29.40 -25.42
C ASP A 431 8.86 28.37 -26.41
N ILE A 432 7.67 28.63 -26.96
CA ILE A 432 7.01 27.76 -27.94
C ILE A 432 7.00 28.52 -29.26
N PRO A 433 7.82 28.11 -30.24
CA PRO A 433 7.90 28.76 -31.56
C PRO A 433 6.60 28.68 -32.38
N PHE A 434 6.55 29.40 -33.46
CA PHE A 434 5.49 29.26 -34.47
C PHE A 434 5.44 27.81 -34.98
N ASN A 435 4.23 27.23 -35.08
CA ASN A 435 3.99 25.89 -35.60
C ASN A 435 4.67 24.76 -34.76
N ALA A 436 4.80 24.94 -33.44
CA ALA A 436 5.44 24.01 -32.54
C ALA A 436 4.43 23.32 -31.61
N THR A 437 4.83 22.21 -31.01
CA THR A 437 4.00 21.39 -30.12
C THR A 437 4.59 21.34 -28.71
N LEU A 438 3.83 21.79 -27.72
CA LEU A 438 4.08 21.53 -26.32
C LEU A 438 3.70 20.09 -25.98
N GLN A 439 4.61 19.37 -25.30
CA GLN A 439 4.40 18.00 -24.85
C GLN A 439 4.74 17.91 -23.36
N ILE A 440 3.82 17.36 -22.58
CA ILE A 440 3.95 17.23 -21.14
C ILE A 440 3.73 15.76 -20.78
N LEU A 441 4.80 15.04 -20.48
CA LEU A 441 4.74 13.65 -20.05
C LEU A 441 4.58 13.61 -18.51
N VAL A 442 3.40 13.22 -18.04
CA VAL A 442 3.06 13.19 -16.62
C VAL A 442 3.10 11.77 -16.09
N GLU A 443 3.82 11.60 -14.97
CA GLU A 443 3.89 10.36 -14.19
C GLU A 443 3.00 10.46 -12.96
N ASN A 444 2.25 9.37 -12.68
CA ASN A 444 1.61 9.12 -11.40
C ASN A 444 2.64 8.45 -10.46
N MET A 445 3.10 9.17 -9.43
CA MET A 445 4.10 8.67 -8.47
C MET A 445 3.47 7.96 -7.24
N GLY A 446 2.26 7.46 -7.37
CA GLY A 446 1.50 6.80 -6.30
C GLY A 446 0.47 7.72 -5.65
N ARG A 447 -0.70 7.16 -5.32
CA ARG A 447 -1.74 7.87 -4.57
C ARG A 447 -1.45 7.79 -3.08
N ILE A 448 -1.80 8.88 -2.39
CA ILE A 448 -1.64 8.99 -0.94
C ILE A 448 -2.35 7.82 -0.26
N ASN A 449 -1.64 7.15 0.65
CA ASN A 449 -2.10 5.95 1.34
C ASN A 449 -2.54 6.21 2.79
N TYR A 450 -2.25 7.37 3.37
CA TYR A 450 -2.49 7.67 4.78
C TYR A 450 -3.03 9.07 5.01
N GLY A 451 -3.87 9.20 6.02
CA GLY A 451 -4.37 10.48 6.52
C GLY A 451 -5.59 11.03 5.77
N SER A 452 -5.95 12.28 6.07
CA SER A 452 -7.13 12.96 5.51
C SER A 452 -7.04 13.18 4.00
N GLU A 453 -5.83 13.34 3.49
CA GLU A 453 -5.57 13.66 2.08
C GLU A 453 -5.85 12.47 1.12
N ILE A 454 -6.10 11.28 1.65
CA ILE A 454 -6.49 10.11 0.84
C ILE A 454 -7.72 10.35 -0.04
N VAL A 455 -8.57 11.30 0.33
CA VAL A 455 -9.78 11.64 -0.44
C VAL A 455 -9.50 12.55 -1.64
N TYR A 456 -8.26 13.05 -1.81
CA TYR A 456 -7.84 14.00 -2.86
C TYR A 456 -6.76 13.39 -3.77
N ASN A 457 -7.04 12.25 -4.37
CA ASN A 457 -6.08 11.39 -5.06
C ASN A 457 -6.24 11.31 -6.59
N THR A 458 -6.89 12.27 -7.20
CA THR A 458 -6.97 12.39 -8.67
C THR A 458 -5.60 12.71 -9.25
N LYS A 459 -5.22 12.04 -10.34
CA LYS A 459 -3.90 12.13 -10.98
C LYS A 459 -3.94 12.78 -12.36
N GLY A 460 -2.77 13.24 -12.82
CA GLY A 460 -2.61 13.94 -14.09
C GLY A 460 -2.54 15.46 -13.93
N ILE A 461 -3.15 16.18 -14.83
CA ILE A 461 -3.30 17.64 -14.77
C ILE A 461 -4.72 17.95 -14.32
N ILE A 462 -4.87 18.45 -13.08
CA ILE A 462 -6.17 18.69 -12.42
C ILE A 462 -6.53 20.19 -12.32
N SER A 463 -5.72 21.06 -12.94
CA SER A 463 -5.92 22.51 -12.98
C SER A 463 -5.81 23.02 -14.41
N PRO A 464 -6.21 24.27 -14.68
CA PRO A 464 -5.82 24.94 -15.91
C PRO A 464 -4.31 24.94 -16.12
N VAL A 465 -3.88 24.82 -17.38
CA VAL A 465 -2.51 25.03 -17.83
C VAL A 465 -2.42 26.46 -18.37
N THR A 466 -1.50 27.26 -17.88
CA THR A 466 -1.33 28.63 -18.37
C THR A 466 0.08 28.88 -18.92
N VAL A 467 0.20 29.72 -19.92
CA VAL A 467 1.46 30.28 -20.41
C VAL A 467 1.34 31.79 -20.45
N ALA A 468 2.29 32.49 -19.83
CA ALA A 468 2.26 33.95 -19.67
C ALA A 468 0.93 34.45 -19.08
N GLY A 469 0.36 33.72 -18.10
CA GLY A 469 -0.89 34.03 -17.43
C GLY A 469 -2.17 33.78 -18.26
N LYS A 470 -2.04 33.25 -19.50
CA LYS A 470 -3.20 32.91 -20.34
C LYS A 470 -3.47 31.41 -20.29
N GLU A 471 -4.72 31.03 -20.01
CA GLU A 471 -5.14 29.63 -20.05
C GLU A 471 -5.05 29.06 -21.48
N ILE A 472 -4.46 27.88 -21.58
CA ILE A 472 -4.33 27.13 -22.83
C ILE A 472 -5.52 26.19 -23.00
N THR A 473 -6.48 26.60 -23.81
CA THR A 473 -7.68 25.83 -24.09
C THR A 473 -7.73 25.37 -25.54
N GLY A 474 -8.52 24.30 -25.80
CA GLY A 474 -8.75 23.71 -27.12
C GLY A 474 -7.56 22.90 -27.65
N GLY A 475 -7.86 21.81 -28.38
CA GLY A 475 -6.87 21.03 -29.11
C GLY A 475 -5.87 20.25 -28.25
N TRP A 476 -6.21 19.90 -27.03
CA TRP A 476 -5.43 18.98 -26.23
C TRP A 476 -5.62 17.54 -26.73
N ASN A 477 -4.51 16.83 -26.90
CA ASN A 477 -4.48 15.39 -27.17
C ASN A 477 -3.81 14.69 -26.00
N MET A 478 -4.42 13.64 -25.47
CA MET A 478 -3.91 12.85 -24.35
C MET A 478 -3.69 11.42 -24.79
N TYR A 479 -2.46 10.93 -24.61
CA TYR A 479 -2.04 9.58 -24.97
C TYR A 479 -1.82 8.78 -23.71
N ARG A 480 -2.56 7.67 -23.58
CA ARG A 480 -2.51 6.79 -22.41
C ARG A 480 -1.34 5.83 -22.50
N LEU A 481 -0.48 5.81 -21.49
CA LEU A 481 0.68 4.95 -21.34
C LEU A 481 0.60 4.21 -19.99
N PRO A 482 -0.29 3.24 -19.83
CA PRO A 482 -0.49 2.57 -18.53
C PRO A 482 0.70 1.70 -18.12
N MET A 483 1.54 1.27 -19.06
CA MET A 483 2.76 0.47 -18.84
C MET A 483 2.51 -0.83 -18.08
N ASP A 484 1.29 -1.35 -18.12
CA ASP A 484 0.87 -2.62 -17.53
C ASP A 484 1.39 -3.83 -18.31
N LYS A 485 1.79 -3.61 -19.56
CA LYS A 485 2.41 -4.58 -20.44
C LYS A 485 3.60 -3.95 -21.15
N CYS A 486 4.62 -4.76 -21.41
CA CYS A 486 5.72 -4.34 -22.28
C CYS A 486 5.14 -4.00 -23.67
N PRO A 487 5.41 -2.82 -24.23
CA PRO A 487 4.97 -2.48 -25.58
C PRO A 487 5.49 -3.49 -26.60
N VAL A 488 4.59 -4.05 -27.41
CA VAL A 488 4.99 -4.98 -28.49
C VAL A 488 5.40 -4.14 -29.68
N LEU A 489 6.69 -4.13 -29.98
CA LEU A 489 7.29 -3.34 -31.08
C LEU A 489 7.00 -3.88 -32.49
N THR A 490 6.18 -4.90 -32.64
CA THR A 490 5.87 -5.51 -33.94
C THR A 490 5.10 -4.60 -34.91
N GLU A 491 4.50 -3.53 -34.40
CA GLU A 491 3.71 -2.57 -35.20
C GLU A 491 4.52 -1.31 -35.58
N PHE A 492 5.74 -1.16 -35.05
CA PHE A 492 6.62 -0.05 -35.38
C PHE A 492 7.53 -0.45 -36.55
N GLY A 493 7.44 0.24 -37.67
CA GLY A 493 8.41 0.09 -38.73
C GLY A 493 9.84 0.38 -38.25
N ASP A 494 10.83 -0.13 -38.96
CA ASP A 494 12.27 -0.08 -38.59
C ASP A 494 12.83 1.31 -38.22
N ASN A 495 12.05 2.36 -38.44
CA ASN A 495 12.45 3.76 -38.23
C ASN A 495 12.21 4.25 -36.77
N VAL A 496 11.54 3.48 -35.91
CA VAL A 496 11.17 3.89 -34.55
C VAL A 496 12.15 3.37 -33.49
N CYS A 497 12.90 2.32 -33.82
CA CYS A 497 13.94 1.79 -32.93
C CYS A 497 15.30 2.44 -33.29
N ARG A 498 15.88 3.18 -32.35
CA ARG A 498 17.28 3.61 -32.43
C ARG A 498 18.19 2.59 -31.77
N ASN A 499 19.27 2.20 -32.47
CA ASN A 499 20.33 1.34 -31.94
C ASN A 499 21.09 2.02 -30.78
#